data_4cf3077a89d2e3c86dbdfeb8892d0c12
#
_entry.id   4cf3077a89d2e3c86dbdfeb8892d0c12
#
_cell.length_a   1.000
_cell.length_b   1.000
_cell.length_c   1.000
_cell.angle_alpha   90.00
_cell.angle_beta   90.00
_cell.angle_gamma   90.00
#
_symmetry.space_group_name_H-M   'P 1'
#
loop_
_entity.id
_entity.type
_entity.pdbx_description
1 polymer ?
#
loop_
_entity_poly.entity_id
_entity_poly.type
_entity_poly.pdbx_seq_one_letter_code
_entity_poly.pdbx_strand_id
1 'polypeptide(L)'
;METIENRKSEIANHVEFPPWHGEFGWEIMSWAPQCRLQAAGCEKVIVSSFEGMAPLYEDFATEFKCHGRRGRGLDYPKNYRPAGSYHKYGRPEECEFFFDCLIHARGIGRKSSINYRRWYDLLRLIKKDIPVTCACVGSRSDLRIGTMPDMRGLGLQKLMNLISRAKLVVGVSSGLMHLAAACGTDIVVWGDRRTYFGETLEQRYKVTWNPFNVRVGWVEDDHFQPDPERIAEKVKDIYESSVAKYSAPSR
;
A
#
# COMPACT_ATOMS: atom_id res chain seq x y z
N MET A 1 -3.65 27.73 -44.48
CA MET A 1 -2.33 27.50 -43.87
C MET A 1 -2.57 27.31 -42.40
N GLU A 2 -2.74 26.05 -41.92
CA GLU A 2 -2.69 25.76 -40.49
C GLU A 2 -1.25 25.92 -40.02
N THR A 3 -1.05 26.81 -39.09
CA THR A 3 0.27 27.13 -38.57
C THR A 3 0.80 25.92 -37.74
N ILE A 4 2.09 25.68 -37.86
CA ILE A 4 2.81 24.60 -37.13
C ILE A 4 2.58 24.68 -35.60
N GLU A 5 2.21 25.85 -35.08
CA GLU A 5 1.85 26.10 -33.68
C GLU A 5 0.55 25.40 -33.26
N ASN A 6 -0.47 25.33 -34.12
CA ASN A 6 -1.72 24.60 -33.80
C ASN A 6 -1.54 23.07 -33.69
N ARG A 7 -0.63 22.49 -34.45
CA ARG A 7 -0.31 21.06 -34.32
C ARG A 7 0.47 20.70 -33.04
N LYS A 8 1.27 21.65 -32.52
CA LYS A 8 1.97 21.43 -31.24
C LYS A 8 1.04 21.47 -30.04
N SER A 9 -0.05 22.26 -30.08
CA SER A 9 -1.03 22.33 -29.00
C SER A 9 -1.93 21.07 -28.93
N GLU A 10 -2.29 20.48 -30.08
CA GLU A 10 -3.10 19.25 -30.11
C GLU A 10 -2.34 18.00 -29.62
N ILE A 11 -1.02 17.95 -29.80
CA ILE A 11 -0.18 16.84 -29.34
C ILE A 11 0.13 16.94 -27.84
N ALA A 12 0.07 18.13 -27.25
CA ALA A 12 0.39 18.39 -25.85
C ALA A 12 -0.73 17.99 -24.86
N ASN A 13 -1.97 17.82 -25.34
CA ASN A 13 -3.15 17.62 -24.49
C ASN A 13 -3.56 16.14 -24.29
N HIS A 14 -2.83 15.20 -24.89
CA HIS A 14 -3.16 13.79 -24.81
C HIS A 14 -1.94 12.93 -24.47
N VAL A 15 -2.09 12.05 -23.47
CA VAL A 15 -1.10 11.03 -23.14
C VAL A 15 -1.78 9.67 -22.95
N GLU A 16 -1.21 8.63 -23.56
CA GLU A 16 -1.58 7.24 -23.33
C GLU A 16 -0.37 6.49 -22.78
N PHE A 17 -0.51 5.95 -21.58
CA PHE A 17 0.55 5.18 -20.93
C PHE A 17 0.51 3.73 -21.37
N PRO A 18 1.67 3.08 -21.58
CA PRO A 18 1.73 1.67 -21.90
C PRO A 18 1.13 0.83 -20.76
N PRO A 19 0.59 -0.37 -21.07
CA PRO A 19 -0.01 -1.23 -20.06
C PRO A 19 0.98 -1.59 -18.94
N TRP A 20 0.53 -1.48 -17.68
CA TRP A 20 1.31 -1.94 -16.55
C TRP A 20 1.25 -3.46 -16.42
N HIS A 21 2.40 -4.13 -16.33
CA HIS A 21 2.51 -5.58 -16.19
C HIS A 21 3.23 -6.02 -14.91
N GLY A 22 3.62 -5.09 -14.05
CA GLY A 22 4.41 -5.34 -12.86
C GLY A 22 3.60 -5.70 -11.60
N GLU A 23 4.31 -5.84 -10.49
CA GLU A 23 3.73 -6.12 -9.18
C GLU A 23 2.96 -4.93 -8.61
N PHE A 24 2.00 -5.23 -7.72
CA PHE A 24 1.10 -4.24 -7.12
C PHE A 24 1.83 -3.16 -6.30
N GLY A 25 2.84 -3.53 -5.51
CA GLY A 25 3.60 -2.56 -4.73
C GLY A 25 4.35 -1.53 -5.58
N TRP A 26 4.90 -1.99 -6.71
CA TRP A 26 5.56 -1.11 -7.68
C TRP A 26 4.57 -0.22 -8.45
N GLU A 27 3.37 -0.73 -8.71
CA GLU A 27 2.31 0.06 -9.32
C GLU A 27 1.95 1.26 -8.45
N ILE A 28 1.74 1.04 -7.15
CA ILE A 28 1.38 2.09 -6.18
C ILE A 28 2.51 3.11 -6.00
N MET A 29 3.75 2.63 -5.81
CA MET A 29 4.85 3.47 -5.33
C MET A 29 5.75 4.02 -6.44
N SER A 30 5.61 3.51 -7.66
CA SER A 30 6.44 3.94 -8.79
C SER A 30 5.60 4.30 -10.01
N TRP A 31 4.81 3.37 -10.53
CA TRP A 31 4.14 3.55 -11.81
C TRP A 31 3.03 4.61 -11.77
N ALA A 32 2.04 4.48 -10.90
CA ALA A 32 0.95 5.44 -10.79
C ALA A 32 1.44 6.87 -10.46
N PRO A 33 2.40 7.07 -9.52
CA PRO A 33 2.98 8.39 -9.28
C PRO A 33 3.71 8.99 -10.48
N GLN A 34 4.41 8.18 -11.27
CA GLN A 34 5.09 8.65 -12.49
C GLN A 34 4.09 9.02 -13.58
N CYS A 35 3.06 8.19 -13.81
CA CYS A 35 1.99 8.51 -14.75
C CYS A 35 1.30 9.82 -14.37
N ARG A 36 0.97 10.02 -13.10
CA ARG A 36 0.34 11.24 -12.59
C ARG A 36 1.21 12.48 -12.83
N LEU A 37 2.51 12.37 -12.56
CA LEU A 37 3.45 13.47 -12.80
C LEU A 37 3.52 13.85 -14.28
N GLN A 38 3.57 12.85 -15.18
CA GLN A 38 3.66 13.07 -16.62
C GLN A 38 2.32 13.52 -17.24
N ALA A 39 1.20 13.17 -16.62
CA ALA A 39 -0.14 13.56 -17.04
C ALA A 39 -0.50 15.00 -16.66
N ALA A 40 0.33 15.68 -15.85
CA ALA A 40 0.04 17.02 -15.38
C ALA A 40 -0.14 17.99 -16.55
N GLY A 41 -1.32 18.60 -16.65
CA GLY A 41 -1.68 19.54 -17.73
C GLY A 41 -2.25 18.88 -18.99
N CYS A 42 -2.37 17.55 -19.06
CA CYS A 42 -3.02 16.86 -20.17
C CYS A 42 -4.55 16.85 -19.97
N GLU A 43 -5.29 17.11 -21.04
CA GLU A 43 -6.78 17.05 -21.03
C GLU A 43 -7.29 15.62 -21.18
N LYS A 44 -6.57 14.80 -21.93
CA LYS A 44 -6.90 13.38 -22.12
C LYS A 44 -5.76 12.50 -21.65
N VAL A 45 -6.06 11.66 -20.67
CA VAL A 45 -5.09 10.74 -20.06
C VAL A 45 -5.65 9.33 -20.05
N ILE A 46 -4.99 8.42 -20.76
CA ILE A 46 -5.37 7.02 -20.85
C ILE A 46 -4.36 6.18 -20.09
N VAL A 47 -4.84 5.38 -19.15
CA VAL A 47 -4.01 4.45 -18.38
C VAL A 47 -4.53 3.02 -18.54
N SER A 48 -3.61 2.08 -18.68
CA SER A 48 -3.94 0.65 -18.80
C SER A 48 -3.31 -0.15 -17.66
N SER A 49 -4.12 -0.94 -16.95
CA SER A 49 -3.65 -1.84 -15.89
C SER A 49 -4.59 -3.03 -15.69
N PHE A 50 -4.39 -3.77 -14.61
CA PHE A 50 -5.16 -4.98 -14.28
C PHE A 50 -6.57 -4.67 -13.77
N GLU A 51 -7.42 -5.69 -13.82
CA GLU A 51 -8.78 -5.65 -13.26
C GLU A 51 -8.76 -5.16 -11.80
N GLY A 52 -9.65 -4.21 -11.50
CA GLY A 52 -9.80 -3.62 -10.15
C GLY A 52 -8.79 -2.53 -9.79
N MET A 53 -7.86 -2.15 -10.69
CA MET A 53 -6.85 -1.14 -10.41
C MET A 53 -7.26 0.31 -10.74
N ALA A 54 -8.40 0.52 -11.38
CA ALA A 54 -8.89 1.86 -11.72
C ALA A 54 -8.81 2.87 -10.57
N PRO A 55 -9.11 2.52 -9.30
CA PRO A 55 -9.03 3.47 -8.20
C PRO A 55 -7.64 4.09 -7.93
N LEU A 56 -6.56 3.51 -8.46
CA LEU A 56 -5.23 4.12 -8.36
C LEU A 56 -5.03 5.31 -9.29
N TYR A 57 -5.90 5.48 -10.27
CA TYR A 57 -5.75 6.41 -11.39
C TYR A 57 -6.90 7.40 -11.53
N GLU A 58 -8.00 7.22 -10.75
CA GLU A 58 -9.23 7.99 -10.89
C GLU A 58 -9.08 9.50 -10.65
N ASP A 59 -8.02 9.92 -9.96
CA ASP A 59 -7.75 11.31 -9.65
C ASP A 59 -7.12 12.07 -10.83
N PHE A 60 -6.60 11.37 -11.87
CA PHE A 60 -5.94 12.01 -13.00
C PHE A 60 -6.22 11.36 -14.37
N ALA A 61 -6.61 10.09 -14.44
CA ALA A 61 -6.92 9.45 -15.71
C ALA A 61 -8.35 9.76 -16.16
N THR A 62 -8.50 10.15 -17.43
CA THR A 62 -9.81 10.36 -18.05
C THR A 62 -10.42 9.06 -18.59
N GLU A 63 -9.56 8.06 -18.85
CA GLU A 63 -9.94 6.74 -19.34
C GLU A 63 -9.05 5.66 -18.71
N PHE A 64 -9.66 4.60 -18.21
CA PHE A 64 -8.96 3.42 -17.72
C PHE A 64 -9.26 2.21 -18.60
N LYS A 65 -8.21 1.56 -19.11
CA LYS A 65 -8.29 0.33 -19.90
C LYS A 65 -7.85 -0.87 -19.07
N CYS A 66 -8.75 -1.83 -18.87
CA CYS A 66 -8.41 -3.10 -18.25
C CYS A 66 -7.82 -4.06 -19.28
N HIS A 67 -6.63 -4.60 -19.05
CA HIS A 67 -6.00 -5.57 -19.94
C HIS A 67 -5.97 -7.01 -19.38
N GLY A 68 -6.70 -7.28 -18.30
CA GLY A 68 -6.84 -8.63 -17.74
C GLY A 68 -6.64 -8.69 -16.24
N ARG A 69 -6.44 -9.92 -15.73
CA ARG A 69 -6.21 -10.16 -14.29
C ARG A 69 -4.72 -10.25 -13.99
N ARG A 70 -4.34 -9.75 -12.82
CA ARG A 70 -2.96 -9.84 -12.35
C ARG A 70 -2.55 -11.31 -12.16
N GLY A 71 -1.52 -11.73 -12.91
CA GLY A 71 -0.93 -13.06 -12.82
C GLY A 71 0.12 -13.20 -11.71
N ARG A 72 0.77 -14.36 -11.66
CA ARG A 72 1.96 -14.61 -10.83
C ARG A 72 3.24 -14.41 -11.66
N GLY A 73 4.36 -14.12 -10.99
CA GLY A 73 5.67 -14.01 -11.64
C GLY A 73 5.81 -12.77 -12.51
N LEU A 74 5.26 -11.66 -12.03
CA LEU A 74 5.28 -10.39 -12.73
C LEU A 74 6.68 -9.77 -12.74
N ASP A 75 6.99 -9.08 -13.82
CA ASP A 75 8.28 -8.41 -13.98
C ASP A 75 8.46 -7.24 -13.02
N TYR A 76 9.70 -7.05 -12.58
CA TYR A 76 10.09 -5.81 -11.90
C TYR A 76 10.32 -4.72 -12.94
N PRO A 77 10.00 -3.45 -12.62
CA PRO A 77 10.29 -2.37 -13.54
C PRO A 77 11.80 -2.26 -13.77
N LYS A 78 12.21 -2.25 -15.04
CA LYS A 78 13.63 -2.13 -15.42
C LYS A 78 14.23 -0.76 -15.07
N ASN A 79 13.36 0.25 -14.97
CA ASN A 79 13.71 1.64 -14.67
C ASN A 79 12.97 2.10 -13.43
N TYR A 80 13.45 1.70 -12.25
CA TYR A 80 12.95 2.20 -10.98
C TYR A 80 13.29 3.69 -10.82
N ARG A 81 12.28 4.49 -10.54
CA ARG A 81 12.44 5.91 -10.16
C ARG A 81 11.54 6.19 -8.97
N PRO A 82 12.09 6.59 -7.81
CA PRO A 82 11.29 6.93 -6.63
C PRO A 82 10.55 8.27 -6.76
N ALA A 83 10.85 9.06 -7.79
CA ALA A 83 10.24 10.36 -7.99
C ALA A 83 8.90 10.26 -8.75
N GLY A 84 7.87 10.92 -8.22
CA GLY A 84 6.55 10.98 -8.83
C GLY A 84 5.65 11.95 -8.09
N SER A 85 4.44 12.14 -8.60
CA SER A 85 3.38 12.87 -7.92
C SER A 85 2.52 11.87 -7.15
N TYR A 86 2.60 11.91 -5.82
CA TYR A 86 1.85 11.00 -4.95
C TYR A 86 0.48 11.57 -4.62
N HIS A 87 -0.53 10.71 -4.65
CA HIS A 87 -1.88 10.96 -4.20
C HIS A 87 -2.17 10.16 -2.93
N LYS A 88 -2.84 10.79 -1.96
CA LYS A 88 -3.26 10.10 -0.75
C LYS A 88 -4.55 9.36 -1.03
N TYR A 89 -4.47 8.05 -1.05
CA TYR A 89 -5.61 7.19 -1.34
C TYR A 89 -6.55 7.02 -0.14
N GLY A 90 -7.80 6.64 -0.47
CA GLY A 90 -8.84 6.29 0.49
C GLY A 90 -9.63 7.49 0.98
N ARG A 91 -10.91 7.21 1.26
CA ARG A 91 -11.90 8.14 1.78
C ARG A 91 -12.46 7.54 3.06
N PRO A 92 -11.87 7.88 4.23
CA PRO A 92 -12.24 7.27 5.50
C PRO A 92 -13.72 7.49 5.86
N GLU A 93 -14.32 8.58 5.42
CA GLU A 93 -15.74 8.92 5.60
C GLU A 93 -16.68 7.97 4.84
N GLU A 94 -16.22 7.35 3.77
CA GLU A 94 -17.01 6.36 2.99
C GLU A 94 -16.90 4.94 3.55
N CYS A 95 -16.13 4.72 4.63
CA CYS A 95 -15.94 3.40 5.21
C CYS A 95 -17.00 3.10 6.27
N GLU A 96 -17.76 2.03 6.08
CA GLU A 96 -18.77 1.57 7.04
C GLU A 96 -18.17 0.86 8.27
N PHE A 97 -16.94 0.37 8.14
CA PHE A 97 -16.26 -0.42 9.17
C PHE A 97 -15.22 0.41 9.90
N PHE A 98 -15.05 0.11 11.19
CA PHE A 98 -13.98 0.68 12.00
C PHE A 98 -13.21 -0.41 12.73
N PHE A 99 -11.90 -0.44 12.48
CA PHE A 99 -10.93 -1.25 13.22
C PHE A 99 -9.70 -0.41 13.52
N ASP A 100 -9.18 -0.53 14.73
CA ASP A 100 -7.97 0.19 15.12
C ASP A 100 -6.74 -0.35 14.36
N CYS A 101 -6.69 -1.68 14.18
CA CYS A 101 -5.54 -2.38 13.65
C CYS A 101 -5.95 -3.35 12.54
N LEU A 102 -5.36 -3.21 11.37
CA LEU A 102 -5.55 -4.14 10.27
C LEU A 102 -4.36 -5.09 10.15
N ILE A 103 -4.64 -6.39 10.09
CA ILE A 103 -3.62 -7.43 10.01
C ILE A 103 -3.54 -8.00 8.60
N HIS A 104 -2.41 -7.83 7.95
CA HIS A 104 -2.13 -8.46 6.66
C HIS A 104 -1.29 -9.71 6.83
N ALA A 105 -1.94 -10.84 6.97
CA ALA A 105 -1.30 -12.15 7.07
C ALA A 105 -1.07 -12.75 5.68
N ARG A 106 0.00 -12.31 5.03
CA ARG A 106 0.35 -12.73 3.66
C ARG A 106 0.39 -14.25 3.53
N GLY A 107 -0.31 -14.79 2.53
CA GLY A 107 -0.42 -16.22 2.24
C GLY A 107 0.09 -16.59 0.85
N ILE A 108 1.38 -16.40 0.55
CA ILE A 108 1.97 -16.80 -0.74
C ILE A 108 2.43 -18.25 -0.64
N GLY A 109 1.62 -19.16 -1.20
CA GLY A 109 1.97 -20.59 -1.27
C GLY A 109 2.27 -21.23 0.09
N ARG A 110 1.90 -22.48 0.30
CA ARG A 110 2.05 -23.17 1.61
C ARG A 110 3.48 -23.27 2.13
N LYS A 111 4.50 -23.06 1.28
CA LYS A 111 5.94 -23.26 1.61
C LYS A 111 6.78 -21.98 1.54
N SER A 112 6.18 -20.79 1.36
CA SER A 112 6.94 -19.56 1.29
C SER A 112 7.55 -19.20 2.64
N SER A 113 8.84 -18.97 2.68
CA SER A 113 9.59 -18.53 3.88
C SER A 113 9.13 -17.17 4.40
N ILE A 114 8.50 -16.36 3.54
CA ILE A 114 7.99 -15.03 3.90
C ILE A 114 6.61 -15.05 4.59
N ASN A 115 5.99 -16.23 4.74
CA ASN A 115 4.74 -16.36 5.49
C ASN A 115 5.06 -16.41 6.99
N TYR A 116 4.75 -15.35 7.71
CA TYR A 116 4.89 -15.34 9.16
C TYR A 116 4.00 -16.40 9.80
N ARG A 117 4.55 -17.17 10.76
CA ARG A 117 3.89 -18.36 11.33
C ARG A 117 3.32 -18.13 12.71
N ARG A 118 3.83 -17.16 13.47
CA ARG A 118 3.50 -16.93 14.89
C ARG A 118 2.40 -15.89 15.09
N TRP A 119 1.40 -15.83 14.19
CA TRP A 119 0.31 -14.86 14.24
C TRP A 119 -0.53 -14.93 15.52
N TYR A 120 -0.78 -16.13 16.05
CA TYR A 120 -1.58 -16.29 17.27
C TYR A 120 -0.86 -15.74 18.49
N ASP A 121 0.46 -15.99 18.61
CA ASP A 121 1.29 -15.44 19.68
C ASP A 121 1.31 -13.92 19.61
N LEU A 122 1.56 -13.38 18.42
CA LEU A 122 1.58 -11.94 18.18
C LEU A 122 0.26 -11.27 18.58
N LEU A 123 -0.87 -11.82 18.12
CA LEU A 123 -2.18 -11.26 18.46
C LEU A 123 -2.51 -11.33 19.94
N ARG A 124 -2.10 -12.40 20.61
CA ARG A 124 -2.24 -12.53 22.07
C ARG A 124 -1.47 -11.43 22.79
N LEU A 125 -0.24 -11.15 22.37
CA LEU A 125 0.59 -10.08 22.94
C LEU A 125 -0.02 -8.70 22.66
N ILE A 126 -0.39 -8.40 21.41
CA ILE A 126 -1.02 -7.13 21.05
C ILE A 126 -2.26 -6.87 21.92
N LYS A 127 -3.18 -7.84 22.02
CA LYS A 127 -4.43 -7.70 22.77
C LYS A 127 -4.24 -7.64 24.28
N LYS A 128 -3.12 -8.17 24.79
CA LYS A 128 -2.78 -8.08 26.21
C LYS A 128 -2.42 -6.65 26.61
N ASP A 129 -1.67 -5.96 25.74
CA ASP A 129 -1.02 -4.70 26.10
C ASP A 129 -1.80 -3.47 25.64
N ILE A 130 -2.67 -3.61 24.61
CA ILE A 130 -3.44 -2.50 24.05
C ILE A 130 -4.89 -2.89 23.74
N PRO A 131 -5.87 -2.00 24.02
CA PRO A 131 -7.29 -2.25 23.74
C PRO A 131 -7.61 -1.98 22.27
N VAL A 132 -7.19 -2.87 21.36
CA VAL A 132 -7.39 -2.68 19.92
C VAL A 132 -8.43 -3.62 19.33
N THR A 133 -9.24 -3.10 18.43
CA THR A 133 -10.08 -3.88 17.54
C THR A 133 -9.28 -4.25 16.29
N CYS A 134 -9.23 -5.55 15.94
CA CYS A 134 -8.43 -6.04 14.81
C CYS A 134 -9.30 -6.70 13.74
N ALA A 135 -8.90 -6.57 12.46
CA ALA A 135 -9.48 -7.31 11.33
C ALA A 135 -8.40 -7.84 10.39
N CYS A 136 -8.67 -8.96 9.71
CA CYS A 136 -7.82 -9.48 8.64
C CYS A 136 -8.11 -8.75 7.34
N VAL A 137 -7.05 -8.31 6.64
CA VAL A 137 -7.12 -7.70 5.30
C VAL A 137 -6.19 -8.39 4.31
N GLY A 138 -6.40 -8.16 3.02
CA GLY A 138 -5.59 -8.72 1.94
C GLY A 138 -6.45 -9.40 0.88
N SER A 139 -5.83 -10.24 0.07
CA SER A 139 -6.51 -11.05 -0.93
C SER A 139 -7.23 -12.24 -0.28
N ARG A 140 -8.19 -12.86 -0.98
CA ARG A 140 -8.83 -14.11 -0.50
C ARG A 140 -7.86 -15.25 -0.30
N SER A 141 -6.71 -15.24 -0.97
CA SER A 141 -5.65 -16.25 -0.81
C SER A 141 -4.73 -16.02 0.38
N ASP A 142 -4.78 -14.85 1.01
CA ASP A 142 -4.04 -14.57 2.24
C ASP A 142 -4.60 -15.35 3.44
N LEU A 143 -3.84 -15.45 4.52
CA LEU A 143 -4.27 -16.22 5.68
C LEU A 143 -5.37 -15.51 6.44
N ARG A 144 -6.41 -16.26 6.83
CA ARG A 144 -7.37 -15.84 7.84
C ARG A 144 -6.86 -16.29 9.22
N ILE A 145 -6.82 -15.37 10.16
CA ILE A 145 -6.35 -15.67 11.50
C ILE A 145 -7.55 -15.84 12.45
N GLY A 146 -7.81 -17.08 12.84
CA GLY A 146 -8.84 -17.40 13.83
C GLY A 146 -10.21 -16.84 13.51
N THR A 147 -10.83 -16.25 14.54
CA THR A 147 -12.18 -15.67 14.48
C THR A 147 -12.19 -14.16 14.25
N MET A 148 -11.04 -13.55 13.90
CA MET A 148 -11.03 -12.12 13.58
C MET A 148 -12.00 -11.80 12.45
N PRO A 149 -12.63 -10.60 12.46
CA PRO A 149 -13.39 -10.08 11.33
C PRO A 149 -12.60 -10.23 10.02
N ASP A 150 -13.24 -10.80 9.00
CA ASP A 150 -12.62 -11.12 7.73
C ASP A 150 -12.95 -10.08 6.66
N MET A 151 -12.04 -9.14 6.48
CA MET A 151 -12.12 -8.07 5.47
C MET A 151 -11.24 -8.36 4.24
N ARG A 152 -10.83 -9.63 4.04
CA ARG A 152 -10.04 -10.03 2.86
C ARG A 152 -10.92 -10.09 1.60
N GLY A 153 -10.31 -9.75 0.47
CA GLY A 153 -10.98 -9.78 -0.84
C GLY A 153 -11.93 -8.62 -1.09
N LEU A 154 -11.82 -7.54 -0.32
CA LEU A 154 -12.47 -6.28 -0.67
C LEU A 154 -11.93 -5.76 -2.00
N GLY A 155 -12.79 -5.11 -2.80
CA GLY A 155 -12.35 -4.30 -3.94
C GLY A 155 -11.41 -3.18 -3.48
N LEU A 156 -10.52 -2.73 -4.37
CA LEU A 156 -9.42 -1.83 -4.02
C LEU A 156 -9.91 -0.53 -3.36
N GLN A 157 -10.96 0.11 -3.87
CA GLN A 157 -11.51 1.33 -3.28
C GLN A 157 -11.97 1.11 -1.84
N LYS A 158 -12.74 0.05 -1.58
CA LYS A 158 -13.22 -0.28 -0.22
C LYS A 158 -12.06 -0.61 0.72
N LEU A 159 -11.02 -1.26 0.21
CA LEU A 159 -9.80 -1.57 0.97
C LEU A 159 -9.04 -0.29 1.32
N MET A 160 -8.87 0.64 0.38
CA MET A 160 -8.23 1.94 0.62
C MET A 160 -9.02 2.76 1.66
N ASN A 161 -10.35 2.79 1.57
CA ASN A 161 -11.21 3.47 2.54
C ASN A 161 -11.06 2.86 3.95
N LEU A 162 -11.03 1.53 4.04
CA LEU A 162 -10.82 0.82 5.32
C LEU A 162 -9.44 1.11 5.91
N ILE A 163 -8.39 1.06 5.08
CA ILE A 163 -7.02 1.33 5.50
C ILE A 163 -6.89 2.78 6.00
N SER A 164 -7.40 3.75 5.24
CA SER A 164 -7.29 5.18 5.60
C SER A 164 -8.03 5.54 6.90
N ARG A 165 -8.99 4.71 7.34
CA ARG A 165 -9.73 4.87 8.59
C ARG A 165 -9.06 4.18 9.77
N ALA A 166 -8.21 3.20 9.54
CA ALA A 166 -7.51 2.48 10.60
C ALA A 166 -6.37 3.32 11.22
N LYS A 167 -6.04 3.05 12.47
CA LYS A 167 -4.89 3.69 13.15
C LYS A 167 -3.56 3.12 12.68
N LEU A 168 -3.51 1.80 12.42
CA LEU A 168 -2.30 1.16 11.90
C LEU A 168 -2.60 -0.12 11.12
N VAL A 169 -1.65 -0.49 10.26
CA VAL A 169 -1.62 -1.77 9.55
C VAL A 169 -0.37 -2.55 9.94
N VAL A 170 -0.53 -3.84 10.21
CA VAL A 170 0.55 -4.74 10.66
C VAL A 170 0.71 -5.88 9.65
N GLY A 171 1.92 -6.10 9.16
CA GLY A 171 2.16 -7.17 8.21
C GLY A 171 3.60 -7.32 7.75
N VAL A 172 3.87 -8.40 7.01
CA VAL A 172 5.14 -8.59 6.33
C VAL A 172 5.25 -7.66 5.12
N SER A 173 6.46 -7.27 4.74
CA SER A 173 6.74 -6.44 3.56
C SER A 173 6.00 -6.96 2.32
N SER A 174 5.14 -6.13 1.75
CA SER A 174 4.25 -6.48 0.65
C SER A 174 3.61 -5.25 0.01
N GLY A 175 2.96 -5.43 -1.15
CA GLY A 175 2.22 -4.35 -1.81
C GLY A 175 1.12 -3.72 -0.95
N LEU A 176 0.47 -4.49 -0.06
CA LEU A 176 -0.55 -3.95 0.85
C LEU A 176 0.06 -3.00 1.89
N MET A 177 1.27 -3.28 2.39
CA MET A 177 1.94 -2.39 3.33
C MET A 177 2.34 -1.06 2.66
N HIS A 178 2.72 -1.09 1.38
CA HIS A 178 2.92 0.12 0.59
C HIS A 178 1.60 0.87 0.35
N LEU A 179 0.51 0.15 0.10
CA LEU A 179 -0.82 0.76 0.00
C LEU A 179 -1.21 1.47 1.30
N ALA A 180 -0.92 0.87 2.46
CA ALA A 180 -1.20 1.49 3.75
C ALA A 180 -0.44 2.82 3.92
N ALA A 181 0.86 2.85 3.57
CA ALA A 181 1.63 4.10 3.57
C ALA A 181 1.06 5.13 2.58
N ALA A 182 0.61 4.69 1.40
CA ALA A 182 -0.03 5.56 0.40
C ALA A 182 -1.43 6.05 0.80
N CYS A 183 -2.11 5.36 1.71
CA CYS A 183 -3.34 5.84 2.37
C CYS A 183 -3.07 6.78 3.56
N GLY A 184 -1.81 7.01 3.92
CA GLY A 184 -1.43 7.84 5.06
C GLY A 184 -1.66 7.18 6.42
N THR A 185 -1.71 5.84 6.47
CA THR A 185 -1.92 5.04 7.68
C THR A 185 -0.59 4.55 8.21
N ASP A 186 -0.38 4.65 9.51
CA ASP A 186 0.83 4.16 10.19
C ASP A 186 0.97 2.65 10.03
N ILE A 187 2.20 2.15 9.96
CA ILE A 187 2.47 0.75 9.68
C ILE A 187 3.49 0.13 10.64
N VAL A 188 3.27 -1.15 10.97
CA VAL A 188 4.31 -2.00 11.54
C VAL A 188 4.62 -3.10 10.53
N VAL A 189 5.83 -3.12 10.04
CA VAL A 189 6.24 -3.95 8.92
C VAL A 189 7.59 -4.61 9.19
N TRP A 190 7.75 -5.85 8.74
CA TRP A 190 9.02 -6.57 8.82
C TRP A 190 9.46 -7.13 7.48
N GLY A 191 10.76 -7.29 7.36
CA GLY A 191 11.41 -7.81 6.18
C GLY A 191 12.89 -8.04 6.41
N ASP A 192 13.59 -8.47 5.36
CA ASP A 192 15.03 -8.70 5.40
C ASP A 192 15.83 -7.42 5.11
N ARG A 193 17.14 -7.50 5.31
CA ARG A 193 18.10 -6.42 5.08
C ARG A 193 18.61 -6.32 3.64
N ARG A 194 18.08 -7.16 2.71
CA ARG A 194 18.55 -7.12 1.32
C ARG A 194 18.29 -5.76 0.69
N THR A 195 19.19 -5.36 -0.16
CA THR A 195 19.04 -4.15 -0.97
C THR A 195 18.36 -4.47 -2.30
N TYR A 196 17.48 -3.57 -2.71
CA TYR A 196 16.83 -3.60 -4.00
C TYR A 196 17.07 -2.25 -4.68
N PHE A 197 17.76 -2.26 -5.83
CA PHE A 197 18.13 -1.03 -6.54
C PHE A 197 18.88 -0.01 -5.64
N GLY A 198 19.80 -0.51 -4.80
CA GLY A 198 20.64 0.31 -3.93
C GLY A 198 20.02 0.73 -2.60
N GLU A 199 18.77 0.33 -2.32
CA GLU A 199 18.06 0.69 -1.08
C GLU A 199 17.65 -0.57 -0.30
N THR A 200 17.71 -0.50 1.04
CA THR A 200 17.12 -1.52 1.91
C THR A 200 15.59 -1.39 1.93
N LEU A 201 14.89 -2.47 2.32
CA LEU A 201 13.44 -2.39 2.53
C LEU A 201 13.08 -1.36 3.61
N GLU A 202 13.88 -1.25 4.68
CA GLU A 202 13.67 -0.24 5.72
C GLU A 202 13.72 1.18 5.15
N GLN A 203 14.76 1.50 4.35
CA GLN A 203 14.87 2.82 3.71
C GLN A 203 13.66 3.14 2.84
N ARG A 204 13.14 2.14 2.09
CA ARG A 204 11.94 2.33 1.28
C ARG A 204 10.73 2.69 2.11
N TYR A 205 10.46 1.93 3.17
CA TYR A 205 9.29 2.19 4.02
C TYR A 205 9.41 3.47 4.83
N LYS A 206 10.60 3.80 5.35
CA LYS A 206 10.79 4.98 6.20
C LYS A 206 10.99 6.27 5.42
N VAL A 207 11.57 6.20 4.22
CA VAL A 207 12.02 7.37 3.46
C VAL A 207 11.44 7.40 2.04
N THR A 208 11.94 6.53 1.15
CA THR A 208 11.74 6.67 -0.29
C THR A 208 10.30 6.49 -0.72
N TRP A 209 9.57 5.54 -0.09
CA TRP A 209 8.17 5.24 -0.35
C TRP A 209 7.27 5.59 0.84
N ASN A 210 7.57 6.71 1.47
CA ASN A 210 6.78 7.27 2.57
C ASN A 210 6.37 8.72 2.27
N PRO A 211 5.59 8.95 1.22
CA PRO A 211 5.28 10.31 0.74
C PRO A 211 4.44 11.12 1.72
N PHE A 212 3.78 10.47 2.68
CA PHE A 212 2.89 11.12 3.64
C PHE A 212 3.44 11.10 5.08
N ASN A 213 4.73 10.76 5.24
CA ASN A 213 5.41 10.72 6.53
C ASN A 213 4.66 9.90 7.59
N VAL A 214 4.13 8.74 7.18
CA VAL A 214 3.52 7.81 8.14
C VAL A 214 4.59 7.24 9.06
N ARG A 215 4.23 6.92 10.28
CA ARG A 215 5.14 6.26 11.23
C ARG A 215 5.32 4.81 10.82
N VAL A 216 6.57 4.37 10.84
CA VAL A 216 6.96 3.03 10.42
C VAL A 216 7.69 2.32 11.56
N GLY A 217 7.01 1.36 12.19
CA GLY A 217 7.62 0.39 13.09
C GLY A 217 8.31 -0.70 12.26
N TRP A 218 9.60 -0.54 11.98
CA TRP A 218 10.39 -1.53 11.25
C TRP A 218 10.93 -2.61 12.17
N VAL A 219 10.75 -3.90 11.78
CA VAL A 219 11.37 -5.05 12.42
C VAL A 219 12.14 -5.84 11.37
N GLU A 220 13.47 -5.85 11.50
CA GLU A 220 14.35 -6.59 10.60
C GLU A 220 14.48 -8.05 11.02
N ASP A 221 14.36 -8.96 10.05
CA ASP A 221 14.60 -10.39 10.25
C ASP A 221 14.86 -11.08 8.90
N ASP A 222 16.03 -11.71 8.77
CA ASP A 222 16.48 -12.33 7.51
C ASP A 222 15.58 -13.48 7.03
N HIS A 223 14.80 -14.07 7.93
CA HIS A 223 13.89 -15.18 7.63
C HIS A 223 12.41 -14.79 7.63
N PHE A 224 12.08 -13.50 7.78
CA PHE A 224 10.72 -13.00 7.89
C PHE A 224 9.91 -13.60 9.05
N GLN A 225 10.59 -14.10 10.09
CA GLN A 225 10.01 -14.75 11.26
C GLN A 225 10.47 -14.08 12.58
N PRO A 226 10.39 -12.74 12.70
CA PRO A 226 10.82 -12.06 13.91
C PRO A 226 10.03 -12.54 15.12
N ASP A 227 10.61 -12.41 16.31
CA ASP A 227 9.91 -12.73 17.54
C ASP A 227 8.65 -11.86 17.71
N PRO A 228 7.50 -12.45 18.09
CA PRO A 228 6.25 -11.72 18.27
C PRO A 228 6.36 -10.57 19.26
N GLU A 229 7.23 -10.73 20.29
CA GLU A 229 7.49 -9.70 21.28
C GLU A 229 8.05 -8.41 20.66
N ARG A 230 9.01 -8.55 19.74
CA ARG A 230 9.60 -7.42 19.02
C ARG A 230 8.57 -6.71 18.14
N ILE A 231 7.67 -7.48 17.49
CA ILE A 231 6.59 -6.90 16.68
C ILE A 231 5.57 -6.21 17.59
N ALA A 232 5.14 -6.87 18.67
CA ALA A 232 4.15 -6.35 19.60
C ALA A 232 4.61 -5.04 20.26
N GLU A 233 5.89 -4.93 20.63
CA GLU A 233 6.49 -3.69 21.13
C GLU A 233 6.34 -2.55 20.11
N LYS A 234 6.68 -2.78 18.85
CA LYS A 234 6.52 -1.77 17.79
C LYS A 234 5.05 -1.41 17.52
N VAL A 235 4.15 -2.39 17.60
CA VAL A 235 2.71 -2.14 17.49
C VAL A 235 2.24 -1.23 18.62
N LYS A 236 2.67 -1.48 19.84
CA LYS A 236 2.35 -0.64 21.01
C LYS A 236 2.87 0.79 20.82
N ASP A 237 4.16 0.96 20.49
CA ASP A 237 4.80 2.26 20.28
C ASP A 237 4.03 3.11 19.25
N ILE A 238 3.71 2.50 18.10
CA ILE A 238 3.00 3.19 17.01
C ILE A 238 1.55 3.50 17.41
N TYR A 239 0.85 2.56 18.03
CA TYR A 239 -0.55 2.74 18.44
C TYR A 239 -0.69 3.85 19.48
N GLU A 240 0.08 3.84 20.56
CA GLU A 240 0.04 4.86 21.61
C GLU A 240 0.33 6.25 21.03
N SER A 241 1.33 6.35 20.16
CA SER A 241 1.63 7.60 19.47
C SER A 241 0.51 8.04 18.51
N SER A 242 -0.24 7.10 17.89
CA SER A 242 -1.39 7.41 17.04
C SER A 242 -2.55 7.94 17.85
N VAL A 243 -2.86 7.32 18.99
CA VAL A 243 -3.93 7.78 19.90
C VAL A 243 -3.66 9.20 20.38
N ALA A 244 -2.42 9.51 20.78
CA ALA A 244 -2.04 10.84 21.23
C ALA A 244 -2.30 11.93 20.15
N LYS A 245 -2.05 11.62 18.87
CA LYS A 245 -2.31 12.52 17.74
C LYS A 245 -3.80 12.83 17.54
N TYR A 246 -4.68 11.85 17.74
CA TYR A 246 -6.13 12.01 17.56
C TYR A 246 -6.82 12.58 18.80
N SER A 247 -6.18 12.55 19.97
CA SER A 247 -6.70 13.11 21.24
C SER A 247 -6.31 14.57 21.46
N ALA A 248 -5.40 15.11 20.67
CA ALA A 248 -5.02 16.52 20.75
C ALA A 248 -6.17 17.39 20.20
N PRO A 249 -6.65 18.42 20.97
CA PRO A 249 -7.67 19.32 20.44
C PRO A 249 -7.15 20.00 19.18
N SER A 250 -7.96 20.03 18.13
CA SER A 250 -7.70 20.80 16.91
C SER A 250 -7.48 22.27 17.29
N ARG A 251 -6.26 22.75 17.08
CA ARG A 251 -5.91 24.15 17.27
C ARG A 251 -6.46 25.01 16.13
#